data_7079a083ddbd3ca8c5ac2e74e0a06415
#
_entry.id   7079a083ddbd3ca8c5ac2e74e0a06415
#
_cell.length_a   1.000
_cell.length_b   1.000
_cell.length_c   1.000
_cell.angle_alpha   90.00
_cell.angle_beta   90.00
_cell.angle_gamma   90.00
#
_symmetry.space_group_name_H-M   'P 1'
#
loop_
_entity.id
_entity.type
_entity.pdbx_description
1 polymer ?
#
loop_
_entity_poly.entity_id
_entity_poly.type
_entity_poly.pdbx_seq_one_letter_code
_entity_poly.pdbx_strand_id
1 'polypeptide(L)'
;NASIFSGDVVNLSSGLVIQGTATGTPLGVFYGVEYQAADGSVVFSNMWTADVVTLGSANAKAFVYVDPSIVYEAQSTGTPTQASIGTTNTISTTAGNTSTGRSKEGVTVTTSSGIATVVGFPQKPNNSIGQYARVYVTFPTSVFGDS
;
A
#
# COMPACT_ATOMS: atom_id res chain seq x y z
N ASN A 1 -16.38 5.86 3.75
CA ASN A 1 -15.59 4.63 3.83
C ASN A 1 -15.05 4.27 2.45
N ALA A 2 -13.74 4.10 2.33
CA ALA A 2 -13.11 3.65 1.10
C ALA A 2 -12.81 2.15 1.20
N SER A 3 -12.78 1.47 0.06
CA SER A 3 -12.31 0.08 0.00
C SER A 3 -10.79 0.05 0.08
N ILE A 4 -10.25 -0.96 0.77
CA ILE A 4 -8.81 -1.18 0.95
C ILE A 4 -8.49 -2.61 0.53
N PHE A 5 -7.46 -2.77 -0.28
CA PHE A 5 -7.08 -4.05 -0.87
C PHE A 5 -5.71 -4.50 -0.37
N SER A 6 -5.46 -5.80 -0.37
CA SER A 6 -4.16 -6.36 0.00
C SER A 6 -3.07 -5.81 -0.90
N GLY A 7 -2.09 -5.14 -0.31
CA GLY A 7 -1.02 -4.43 -0.98
C GLY A 7 -1.20 -2.91 -1.08
N ASP A 8 -2.36 -2.38 -0.67
CA ASP A 8 -2.57 -0.94 -0.62
C ASP A 8 -1.75 -0.31 0.50
N VAL A 9 -1.19 0.84 0.21
CA VAL A 9 -0.60 1.71 1.24
C VAL A 9 -1.74 2.33 2.05
N VAL A 10 -1.62 2.32 3.36
CA VAL A 10 -2.63 2.86 4.27
C VAL A 10 -2.05 3.92 5.17
N ASN A 11 -2.90 4.85 5.57
CA ASN A 11 -2.58 5.91 6.53
C ASN A 11 -3.32 5.67 7.84
N LEU A 12 -2.93 6.39 8.88
CA LEU A 12 -3.59 6.39 10.17
C LEU A 12 -4.33 7.72 10.36
N SER A 13 -5.60 7.65 10.72
CA SER A 13 -6.41 8.84 11.05
C SER A 13 -7.23 8.56 12.29
N SER A 14 -7.03 9.36 13.34
CA SER A 14 -7.74 9.23 14.62
C SER A 14 -7.72 7.80 15.18
N GLY A 15 -6.60 7.11 15.05
CA GLY A 15 -6.44 5.71 15.48
C GLY A 15 -7.05 4.67 14.56
N LEU A 16 -7.61 5.06 13.44
CA LEU A 16 -8.21 4.17 12.46
C LEU A 16 -7.35 4.09 11.20
N VAL A 17 -7.30 2.90 10.62
CA VAL A 17 -6.65 2.67 9.32
C VAL A 17 -7.57 3.18 8.21
N ILE A 18 -7.02 4.01 7.36
CA ILE A 18 -7.70 4.56 6.19
C ILE A 18 -6.88 4.29 4.94
N GLN A 19 -7.52 4.34 3.78
CA GLN A 19 -6.81 4.26 2.51
C GLN A 19 -5.73 5.34 2.43
N GLY A 20 -4.57 4.99 1.95
CA GLY A 20 -3.45 5.91 1.79
C GLY A 20 -3.70 6.96 0.72
N THR A 21 -2.96 8.03 0.80
CA THR A 21 -2.92 9.09 -0.21
C THR A 21 -1.56 9.12 -0.88
N ALA A 22 -1.46 9.70 -2.06
CA ALA A 22 -0.25 9.74 -2.86
C ALA A 22 0.98 10.33 -2.11
N THR A 23 0.74 11.22 -1.15
CA THR A 23 1.78 11.98 -0.43
C THR A 23 1.58 11.99 1.09
N GLY A 24 0.56 11.34 1.61
CA GLY A 24 0.31 11.29 3.07
C GLY A 24 1.31 10.38 3.78
N THR A 25 1.58 10.65 5.06
CA THR A 25 2.46 9.81 5.87
C THR A 25 1.89 8.40 5.97
N PRO A 26 2.56 7.37 5.43
CA PRO A 26 2.04 6.02 5.44
C PRO A 26 2.14 5.40 6.83
N LEU A 27 1.14 4.61 7.22
CA LEU A 27 1.25 3.67 8.32
C LEU A 27 2.06 2.44 7.87
N GLY A 28 1.75 1.94 6.71
CA GLY A 28 2.38 0.76 6.13
C GLY A 28 1.55 0.20 4.98
N VAL A 29 1.68 -1.10 4.75
CA VAL A 29 0.98 -1.81 3.67
C VAL A 29 -0.04 -2.77 4.27
N PHE A 30 -1.29 -2.63 3.86
CA PHE A 30 -2.40 -3.47 4.29
C PHE A 30 -2.30 -4.88 3.66
N TYR A 31 -2.56 -5.92 4.44
CA TYR A 31 -2.58 -7.28 3.91
C TYR A 31 -3.82 -8.08 4.32
N GLY A 32 -4.67 -7.56 5.17
CA GLY A 32 -5.90 -8.26 5.53
C GLY A 32 -6.65 -7.57 6.65
N VAL A 33 -7.84 -8.09 6.91
CA VAL A 33 -8.73 -7.61 7.96
C VAL A 33 -9.48 -8.78 8.58
N GLU A 34 -9.69 -8.69 9.88
CA GLU A 34 -10.61 -9.54 10.64
C GLU A 34 -11.75 -8.67 11.15
N TYR A 35 -12.98 -9.08 10.92
CA TYR A 35 -14.14 -8.38 11.45
C TYR A 35 -15.25 -9.33 11.83
N GLN A 36 -16.16 -8.89 12.68
CA GLN A 36 -17.39 -9.59 13.01
C GLN A 36 -18.52 -9.06 12.13
N ALA A 37 -19.08 -9.92 11.30
CA ALA A 37 -20.20 -9.56 10.44
C ALA A 37 -21.48 -9.33 11.25
N ALA A 38 -22.49 -8.73 10.64
CA ALA A 38 -23.75 -8.38 11.29
C ALA A 38 -24.50 -9.58 11.90
N ASP A 39 -24.28 -10.79 11.38
CA ASP A 39 -24.83 -12.05 11.89
C ASP A 39 -24.04 -12.66 13.07
N GLY A 40 -22.97 -12.00 13.50
CA GLY A 40 -22.09 -12.44 14.59
C GLY A 40 -20.92 -13.34 14.15
N SER A 41 -20.86 -13.75 12.89
CA SER A 41 -19.75 -14.56 12.39
C SER A 41 -18.45 -13.76 12.28
N VAL A 42 -17.31 -14.42 12.55
CA VAL A 42 -15.98 -13.83 12.35
C VAL A 42 -15.54 -14.08 10.94
N VAL A 43 -15.14 -13.02 10.24
CA VAL A 43 -14.69 -13.04 8.85
C VAL A 43 -13.24 -12.57 8.76
N PHE A 44 -12.41 -13.35 8.06
CA PHE A 44 -11.07 -12.93 7.64
C PHE A 44 -11.11 -12.64 6.14
N SER A 45 -10.63 -11.51 5.73
CA SER A 45 -10.60 -11.10 4.33
C SER A 45 -9.27 -10.45 3.99
N ASN A 46 -8.85 -10.58 2.74
CA ASN A 46 -7.71 -9.86 2.19
C ASN A 46 -8.08 -8.46 1.65
N MET A 47 -9.34 -8.09 1.77
CA MET A 47 -9.81 -6.75 1.40
C MET A 47 -10.89 -6.26 2.36
N TRP A 48 -11.00 -4.96 2.49
CA TRP A 48 -12.10 -4.26 3.13
C TRP A 48 -12.90 -3.54 2.06
N THR A 49 -14.20 -3.77 1.95
CA THR A 49 -15.06 -3.04 1.03
C THR A 49 -15.91 -2.02 1.78
N ALA A 50 -16.21 -0.92 1.11
CA ALA A 50 -16.93 0.21 1.73
C ALA A 50 -18.36 -0.14 2.20
N ASP A 51 -18.90 -1.22 1.69
CA ASP A 51 -20.25 -1.74 1.99
C ASP A 51 -20.30 -2.78 3.10
N VAL A 52 -19.16 -3.14 3.69
CA VAL A 52 -19.12 -4.11 4.80
C VAL A 52 -19.91 -3.57 6.00
N VAL A 53 -20.86 -4.38 6.46
CA VAL A 53 -21.63 -4.13 7.68
C VAL A 53 -21.08 -5.02 8.79
N THR A 54 -20.63 -4.40 9.87
CA THR A 54 -20.10 -5.09 11.05
C THR A 54 -21.09 -5.09 12.20
N LEU A 55 -20.95 -6.05 13.11
CA LEU A 55 -21.69 -6.10 14.36
C LEU A 55 -21.11 -5.06 15.34
N GLY A 56 -21.42 -3.78 15.15
CA GLY A 56 -20.90 -2.67 15.95
C GLY A 56 -19.68 -1.99 15.32
N SER A 57 -19.46 -0.76 15.71
CA SER A 57 -18.51 0.16 15.06
C SER A 57 -17.02 -0.11 15.34
N ALA A 58 -16.69 -1.01 16.27
CA ALA A 58 -15.31 -1.24 16.70
C ALA A 58 -14.82 -2.66 16.46
N ASN A 59 -15.51 -3.46 15.65
CA ASN A 59 -15.26 -4.89 15.51
C ASN A 59 -14.44 -5.24 14.25
N ALA A 60 -13.65 -4.33 13.73
CA ALA A 60 -12.75 -4.59 12.61
C ALA A 60 -11.30 -4.34 13.02
N LYS A 61 -10.42 -5.28 12.71
CA LYS A 61 -8.97 -5.18 12.93
C LYS A 61 -8.26 -5.30 11.59
N ALA A 62 -7.54 -4.26 11.22
CA ALA A 62 -6.69 -4.28 10.04
C ALA A 62 -5.32 -4.87 10.37
N PHE A 63 -4.79 -5.69 9.48
CA PHE A 63 -3.43 -6.22 9.53
C PHE A 63 -2.56 -5.43 8.55
N VAL A 64 -1.54 -4.78 9.08
CA VAL A 64 -0.67 -3.86 8.32
C VAL A 64 0.79 -4.18 8.60
N TYR A 65 1.60 -4.26 7.55
CA TYR A 65 3.05 -4.27 7.68
C TYR A 65 3.52 -2.86 8.01
N VAL A 66 4.05 -2.65 9.22
CA VAL A 66 4.40 -1.31 9.73
C VAL A 66 5.91 -1.08 9.90
N ASP A 67 6.73 -2.10 9.73
CA ASP A 67 8.19 -1.99 9.88
C ASP A 67 8.76 -1.14 8.73
N PRO A 68 9.43 -0.01 9.04
CA PRO A 68 10.00 0.88 8.02
C PRO A 68 11.18 0.26 7.26
N SER A 69 11.77 -0.82 7.77
CA SER A 69 12.87 -1.53 7.10
C SER A 69 12.41 -2.53 6.05
N ILE A 70 11.11 -2.81 5.93
CA ILE A 70 10.59 -3.72 4.91
C ILE A 70 10.80 -3.11 3.52
N VAL A 71 11.30 -3.93 2.62
CA VAL A 71 11.42 -3.61 1.19
C VAL A 71 10.27 -4.27 0.45
N TYR A 72 9.48 -3.47 -0.24
CA TYR A 72 8.35 -3.93 -1.03
C TYR A 72 8.71 -3.95 -2.51
N GLU A 73 8.15 -4.91 -3.24
CA GLU A 73 8.20 -4.92 -4.70
C GLU A 73 6.92 -4.27 -5.22
N ALA A 74 7.07 -3.21 -6.03
CA ALA A 74 5.96 -2.48 -6.61
C ALA A 74 6.17 -2.30 -8.11
N GLN A 75 5.08 -2.16 -8.86
CA GLN A 75 5.15 -1.78 -10.26
C GLN A 75 5.24 -0.26 -10.39
N SER A 76 6.12 0.23 -11.26
CA SER A 76 6.12 1.64 -11.60
C SER A 76 5.00 1.97 -12.59
N THR A 77 4.40 3.13 -12.46
CA THR A 77 3.41 3.64 -13.41
C THR A 77 4.02 4.54 -14.49
N GLY A 78 5.33 4.77 -14.40
CA GLY A 78 6.10 5.54 -15.37
C GLY A 78 7.26 4.73 -15.95
N THR A 79 8.27 5.41 -16.42
CA THR A 79 9.50 4.81 -16.94
C THR A 79 10.65 5.10 -15.99
N PRO A 80 10.91 4.25 -14.98
CA PRO A 80 12.05 4.43 -14.12
C PRO A 80 13.36 4.24 -14.89
N THR A 81 14.38 4.91 -14.41
CA THR A 81 15.75 4.80 -14.92
C THR A 81 16.69 4.45 -13.77
N GLN A 82 17.95 4.16 -14.08
CA GLN A 82 18.96 3.95 -13.05
C GLN A 82 19.05 5.14 -12.07
N ALA A 83 18.83 6.37 -12.55
CA ALA A 83 18.84 7.57 -11.72
C ALA A 83 17.65 7.67 -10.75
N SER A 84 16.63 6.82 -10.92
CA SER A 84 15.50 6.77 -10.00
C SER A 84 15.85 6.13 -8.65
N ILE A 85 16.94 5.39 -8.57
CA ILE A 85 17.40 4.79 -7.30
C ILE A 85 17.79 5.91 -6.33
N GLY A 86 17.26 5.84 -5.12
CA GLY A 86 17.47 6.84 -4.07
C GLY A 86 16.50 8.02 -4.12
N THR A 87 15.64 8.10 -5.12
CA THR A 87 14.63 9.16 -5.20
C THR A 87 13.37 8.78 -4.44
N THR A 88 12.69 9.79 -3.90
CA THR A 88 11.37 9.63 -3.27
C THR A 88 10.27 9.89 -4.29
N ASN A 89 9.26 9.05 -4.29
CA ASN A 89 8.22 9.06 -5.30
C ASN A 89 6.83 8.95 -4.68
N THR A 90 5.83 9.44 -5.38
CA THR A 90 4.43 9.27 -4.97
C THR A 90 3.94 7.87 -5.30
N ILE A 91 2.89 7.43 -4.61
CA ILE A 91 2.16 6.23 -4.98
C ILE A 91 0.97 6.57 -5.86
N SER A 92 0.62 5.66 -6.75
CA SER A 92 -0.59 5.72 -7.55
C SER A 92 -1.74 5.06 -6.77
N THR A 93 -2.73 5.83 -6.36
CA THR A 93 -3.88 5.35 -5.59
C THR A 93 -5.00 4.83 -6.49
N THR A 94 -4.72 3.80 -7.27
CA THR A 94 -5.69 3.18 -8.15
C THR A 94 -6.49 2.13 -7.39
N ALA A 95 -7.81 2.14 -7.54
CA ALA A 95 -8.68 1.16 -6.89
C ALA A 95 -8.29 -0.28 -7.27
N GLY A 96 -8.24 -1.15 -6.27
CA GLY A 96 -7.86 -2.55 -6.42
C GLY A 96 -8.91 -3.39 -7.16
N ASN A 97 -8.67 -4.67 -7.19
CA ASN A 97 -9.55 -5.65 -7.85
C ASN A 97 -10.42 -6.35 -6.81
N THR A 98 -11.73 -6.13 -6.86
CA THR A 98 -12.71 -6.71 -5.92
C THR A 98 -12.83 -8.23 -6.04
N SER A 99 -12.54 -8.80 -7.21
CA SER A 99 -12.61 -10.25 -7.41
C SER A 99 -11.42 -10.99 -6.80
N THR A 100 -10.24 -10.35 -6.75
CA THR A 100 -9.02 -10.96 -6.20
C THR A 100 -8.63 -10.41 -4.84
N GLY A 101 -9.21 -9.29 -4.42
CA GLY A 101 -8.84 -8.57 -3.20
C GLY A 101 -7.45 -7.92 -3.24
N ARG A 102 -6.87 -7.78 -4.43
CA ARG A 102 -5.51 -7.28 -4.60
C ARG A 102 -5.47 -5.83 -5.03
N SER A 103 -4.47 -5.12 -4.51
CA SER A 103 -4.12 -3.76 -4.90
C SER A 103 -3.77 -3.65 -6.38
N LYS A 104 -4.04 -2.49 -6.95
CA LYS A 104 -3.50 -2.02 -8.23
C LYS A 104 -2.67 -0.76 -8.06
N GLU A 105 -2.30 -0.43 -6.82
CA GLU A 105 -1.40 0.68 -6.55
C GLU A 105 -0.02 0.41 -7.13
N GLY A 106 0.64 1.48 -7.53
CA GLY A 106 2.00 1.45 -8.05
C GLY A 106 2.78 2.65 -7.56
N VAL A 107 4.05 2.74 -7.99
CA VAL A 107 4.91 3.88 -7.69
C VAL A 107 4.97 4.76 -8.91
N THR A 108 4.56 6.01 -8.76
CA THR A 108 4.68 7.01 -9.82
C THR A 108 6.08 7.61 -9.75
N VAL A 109 6.95 7.19 -10.63
CA VAL A 109 8.34 7.64 -10.65
C VAL A 109 8.38 9.08 -11.17
N THR A 110 8.40 10.00 -10.23
CA THR A 110 8.60 11.43 -10.45
C THR A 110 9.82 11.87 -9.65
N THR A 111 10.40 12.96 -9.99
CA THR A 111 11.72 13.35 -9.46
C THR A 111 11.66 14.17 -8.18
N SER A 112 10.57 14.21 -7.42
CA SER A 112 10.61 15.25 -6.41
C SER A 112 9.82 14.95 -5.19
N SER A 113 9.27 14.59 -4.55
CA SER A 113 8.64 14.53 -3.23
C SER A 113 7.55 13.48 -3.16
N GLY A 114 7.81 12.49 -2.43
CA GLY A 114 6.84 11.41 -2.21
C GLY A 114 7.17 10.64 -0.95
N ILE A 115 6.49 9.53 -0.76
CA ILE A 115 6.59 8.70 0.44
C ILE A 115 7.31 7.38 0.18
N ALA A 116 7.47 6.99 -1.08
CA ALA A 116 8.12 5.74 -1.48
C ALA A 116 9.53 6.02 -2.02
N THR A 117 10.53 5.50 -1.35
CA THR A 117 11.94 5.59 -1.81
C THR A 117 12.28 4.36 -2.63
N VAL A 118 12.71 4.58 -3.86
CA VAL A 118 13.20 3.49 -4.74
C VAL A 118 14.59 3.10 -4.29
N VAL A 119 14.80 1.83 -3.94
CA VAL A 119 16.09 1.30 -3.48
C VAL A 119 16.77 0.39 -4.47
N GLY A 120 16.08 -0.05 -5.52
CA GLY A 120 16.68 -0.89 -6.55
C GLY A 120 15.65 -1.45 -7.52
N PHE A 121 16.14 -2.30 -8.41
CA PHE A 121 15.34 -3.02 -9.39
C PHE A 121 15.46 -4.53 -9.16
N PRO A 122 14.34 -5.29 -9.12
CA PRO A 122 14.39 -6.74 -9.10
C PRO A 122 15.14 -7.29 -10.33
N GLN A 123 16.13 -8.13 -10.08
CA GLN A 123 16.86 -8.81 -11.14
C GLN A 123 16.10 -10.09 -11.56
N LYS A 124 15.10 -9.92 -12.38
CA LYS A 124 14.24 -10.99 -12.87
C LYS A 124 14.24 -11.01 -14.41
N PRO A 125 14.10 -12.19 -15.05
CA PRO A 125 14.14 -12.29 -16.52
C PRO A 125 13.17 -11.38 -17.26
N ASN A 126 12.02 -11.11 -16.67
CA ASN A 126 10.95 -10.28 -17.28
C ASN A 126 10.90 -8.86 -16.71
N ASN A 127 11.96 -8.37 -16.09
CA ASN A 127 12.02 -7.05 -15.52
C ASN A 127 13.23 -6.28 -16.06
N SER A 128 13.09 -5.68 -17.22
CA SER A 128 14.05 -4.72 -17.75
C SER A 128 13.68 -3.31 -17.31
N ILE A 129 14.69 -2.45 -17.13
CA ILE A 129 14.45 -1.03 -16.86
C ILE A 129 13.69 -0.42 -18.04
N GLY A 130 12.51 0.12 -17.77
CA GLY A 130 11.61 0.64 -18.78
C GLY A 130 10.23 0.91 -18.24
N GLN A 131 9.29 1.20 -19.10
CA GLN A 131 7.91 1.47 -18.71
C GLN A 131 7.29 0.29 -17.96
N TYR A 132 6.61 0.56 -16.85
CA TYR A 132 6.00 -0.43 -15.97
C TYR A 132 6.97 -1.42 -15.33
N ALA A 133 8.27 -1.12 -15.30
CA ALA A 133 9.23 -1.95 -14.60
C ALA A 133 8.88 -2.08 -13.10
N ARG A 134 9.15 -3.24 -12.52
CA ARG A 134 9.04 -3.43 -11.08
C ARG A 134 10.24 -2.79 -10.39
N VAL A 135 9.99 -2.21 -9.23
CA VAL A 135 10.98 -1.54 -8.40
C VAL A 135 10.89 -2.03 -6.96
N TYR A 136 12.00 -2.00 -6.25
CA TYR A 136 12.01 -2.16 -4.80
C TYR A 136 11.85 -0.80 -4.14
N VAL A 137 10.93 -0.71 -3.19
CA VAL A 137 10.64 0.53 -2.47
C VAL A 137 10.59 0.33 -0.97
N THR A 138 10.91 1.39 -0.24
CA THR A 138 10.74 1.49 1.21
C THR A 138 9.95 2.74 1.56
N PHE A 139 9.39 2.77 2.78
CA PHE A 139 8.68 3.92 3.33
C PHE A 139 9.40 4.46 4.57
N PRO A 140 10.53 5.18 4.41
CA PRO A 140 11.34 5.61 5.55
C PRO A 140 10.64 6.65 6.43
N THR A 141 9.67 7.38 5.89
CA THR A 141 8.89 8.41 6.61
C THR A 141 7.55 7.90 7.13
N SER A 142 7.39 6.60 7.29
CA SER A 142 6.17 6.02 7.85
C SER A 142 5.95 6.44 9.32
N VAL A 143 4.74 6.23 9.84
CA VAL A 143 4.36 6.59 11.23
C VAL A 143 5.36 6.02 12.26
N PHE A 144 5.89 4.82 12.02
CA PHE A 144 6.88 4.16 12.88
C PHE A 144 8.30 4.21 12.31
N GLY A 145 8.53 5.00 11.27
CA GLY A 145 9.85 5.20 10.69
C GLY A 145 10.66 6.24 11.46
N ASP A 146 11.99 6.21 11.26
CA ASP A 146 12.86 7.28 11.72
C ASP A 146 12.65 8.52 10.85
N SER A 147 12.42 9.60 11.53
CA SER A 147 12.31 10.92 10.90
C SER A 147 13.68 11.55 10.68
#